data_0eb3ee0fbdeb7817de472920f91e6b55
#
_entry.id   0eb3ee0fbdeb7817de472920f91e6b55
#
_cell.length_a   1.000
_cell.length_b   1.000
_cell.length_c   1.000
_cell.angle_alpha   90.00
_cell.angle_beta   90.00
_cell.angle_gamma   90.00
#
_symmetry.space_group_name_H-M   'P 1'
#
loop_
_entity.id
_entity.type
_entity.pdbx_description
1 polymer ?
#
loop_
_entity_poly.entity_id
_entity_poly.type
_entity_poly.pdbx_seq_one_letter_code
_entity_poly.pdbx_strand_id
1 'polypeptide(L)' 'MVKSLQHLKQKIQKDSAFSEGLHKLRTTEEASRFCCAHNIDVTPEQLWRQRGVLFEDGHPTWRG' A
#
# COMPACT_ATOMS: atom_id res chain seq x y z
N MET A 1 -4.07 6.08 14.37
CA MET A 1 -4.41 7.24 13.55
C MET A 1 -4.24 6.95 12.08
N VAL A 2 -5.15 7.47 11.29
CA VAL A 2 -5.28 7.09 9.89
C VAL A 2 -4.46 7.91 8.91
N LYS A 3 -3.61 8.79 9.40
CA LYS A 3 -2.81 9.65 8.52
C LYS A 3 -1.90 8.87 7.59
N SER A 4 -1.36 7.76 8.06
CA SER A 4 -0.48 6.93 7.25
C SER A 4 -1.20 6.33 6.06
N LEU A 5 -2.44 5.86 6.26
CA LEU A 5 -3.23 5.30 5.17
C LEU A 5 -3.65 6.36 4.17
N GLN A 6 -4.02 7.55 4.65
CA GLN A 6 -4.36 8.66 3.76
C GLN A 6 -3.16 9.09 2.93
N HIS A 7 -2.00 9.16 3.58
CA HIS A 7 -0.76 9.51 2.89
C HIS A 7 -0.42 8.46 1.83
N LEU A 8 -0.58 7.19 2.17
CA LEU A 8 -0.33 6.09 1.24
C LEU A 8 -1.28 6.18 0.04
N LYS A 9 -2.55 6.43 0.28
CA LYS A 9 -3.53 6.56 -0.80
C LYS A 9 -3.18 7.71 -1.74
N GLN A 10 -2.80 8.84 -1.18
CA GLN A 10 -2.37 9.99 -1.99
C GLN A 10 -1.12 9.67 -2.80
N LYS A 11 -0.17 8.99 -2.20
CA LYS A 11 1.06 8.58 -2.88
C LYS A 11 0.76 7.66 -4.05
N ILE A 12 -0.14 6.71 -3.87
CA ILE A 12 -0.55 5.78 -4.92
C ILE A 12 -1.17 6.54 -6.08
N GLN A 13 -1.99 7.54 -5.79
CA GLN A 13 -2.67 8.32 -6.82
C GLN A 13 -1.73 9.24 -7.59
N LYS A 14 -0.71 9.78 -6.90
CA LYS A 14 0.19 10.78 -7.50
C LYS A 14 1.41 10.17 -8.16
N ASP A 15 1.85 9.01 -7.71
CA ASP A 15 3.08 8.39 -8.18
C ASP A 15 2.78 7.01 -8.74
N SER A 16 2.65 6.93 -10.06
CA SER A 16 2.31 5.67 -10.71
C SER A 16 3.43 4.64 -10.58
N ALA A 17 4.68 5.07 -10.55
CA ALA A 17 5.80 4.14 -10.37
C ALA A 17 5.77 3.50 -8.99
N PHE A 18 5.45 4.28 -7.96
CA PHE A 18 5.27 3.76 -6.60
C PHE A 18 4.09 2.78 -6.57
N SER A 19 2.98 3.16 -7.17
CA SER A 19 1.78 2.32 -7.21
C SER A 19 2.06 0.99 -7.89
N GLU A 20 2.73 1.01 -9.03
CA GLU A 20 3.10 -0.22 -9.74
C GLU A 20 4.02 -1.10 -8.90
N GLY A 21 5.03 -0.51 -8.28
CA GLY A 21 5.95 -1.25 -7.43
C GLY A 21 5.22 -1.91 -6.27
N LEU A 22 4.32 -1.16 -5.63
CA LEU A 22 3.53 -1.67 -4.52
C LEU A 22 2.61 -2.81 -4.96
N HIS A 23 2.01 -2.68 -6.14
CA HIS A 23 1.08 -3.67 -6.68
C HIS A 23 1.75 -5.00 -7.02
N LYS A 24 3.02 -4.97 -7.36
CA LYS A 24 3.77 -6.16 -7.76
C LYS A 24 4.27 -6.99 -6.59
N LEU A 25 4.18 -6.47 -5.37
CA LEU A 25 4.65 -7.20 -4.20
C LEU A 25 3.74 -8.40 -3.92
N ARG A 26 4.29 -9.41 -3.28
CA ARG A 26 3.59 -10.68 -3.09
C ARG A 26 2.83 -10.78 -1.77
N THR A 27 3.31 -10.07 -0.75
CA THR A 27 2.72 -10.14 0.58
C THR A 27 2.51 -8.76 1.15
N THR A 28 1.60 -8.66 2.12
CA THR A 28 1.39 -7.41 2.83
C THR A 28 2.60 -7.02 3.64
N GLU A 29 3.40 -7.99 4.09
CA GLU A 29 4.62 -7.71 4.81
C GLU A 29 5.63 -6.99 3.91
N GLU A 30 5.83 -7.48 2.69
CA GLU A 30 6.68 -6.80 1.72
C GLU A 30 6.15 -5.40 1.39
N ALA A 31 4.84 -5.29 1.25
CA ALA A 31 4.21 -3.99 0.98
C ALA A 31 4.44 -3.01 2.14
N SER A 32 4.34 -3.49 3.37
CA SER A 32 4.61 -2.66 4.54
C SER A 32 6.05 -2.16 4.55
N ARG A 33 7.02 -3.03 4.25
CA ARG A 33 8.42 -2.64 4.17
C ARG A 33 8.67 -1.64 3.05
N PHE A 34 8.03 -1.85 1.92
CA PHE A 34 8.15 -0.94 0.78
C PHE A 34 7.64 0.45 1.14
N CYS A 35 6.48 0.52 1.80
CA CYS A 35 5.94 1.79 2.26
C CYS A 35 6.86 2.45 3.29
N CYS A 36 7.41 1.67 4.20
CA CYS A 36 8.33 2.19 5.21
C CYS A 36 9.56 2.82 4.57
N ALA A 37 10.07 2.22 3.49
CA ALA A 37 11.20 2.78 2.75
C ALA A 37 10.88 4.12 2.12
N HIS A 38 9.60 4.42 1.94
CA HIS A 38 9.13 5.71 1.41
C HIS A 38 8.55 6.60 2.51
N ASN A 39 8.94 6.36 3.76
CA ASN A 39 8.50 7.15 4.92
C ASN A 39 7.00 7.06 5.20
N ILE A 40 6.40 5.94 4.83
CA ILE A 40 4.98 5.69 5.10
C ILE A 40 4.90 4.54 6.10
N ASP A 41 4.43 4.84 7.30
CA ASP A 41 4.38 3.88 8.39
C ASP A 41 3.01 3.19 8.42
N VAL A 42 2.94 2.01 7.81
CA VAL A 42 1.72 1.20 7.78
C VAL A 42 2.07 -0.25 8.13
N THR A 43 1.14 -0.93 8.79
CA THR A 43 1.32 -2.33 9.15
C THR A 43 0.77 -3.24 8.05
N PRO A 44 1.25 -4.50 7.96
CA PRO A 44 0.68 -5.45 7.00
C PRO A 44 -0.82 -5.64 7.19
N GLU A 45 -1.30 -5.64 8.42
CA GLU A 45 -2.72 -5.79 8.70
C GLU A 45 -3.52 -4.63 8.13
N GLN A 46 -3.05 -3.42 8.30
CA GLN A 46 -3.71 -2.24 7.74
C GLN A 46 -3.79 -2.32 6.22
N LEU A 47 -2.71 -2.73 5.58
CA LEU A 47 -2.68 -2.89 4.14
C LEU A 47 -3.68 -3.94 3.67
N TRP A 48 -3.74 -5.06 4.38
CA TRP A 48 -4.66 -6.13 4.04
C TRP A 48 -6.12 -5.69 4.14
N ARG A 49 -6.45 -5.00 5.22
CA ARG A 49 -7.82 -4.53 5.45
C ARG A 49 -8.24 -3.43 4.48
N GLN A 50 -7.30 -2.59 4.06
CA GLN A 50 -7.60 -1.42 3.25
C GLN A 50 -7.24 -1.59 1.78
N ARG A 51 -6.90 -2.80 1.35
CA ARG A 51 -6.46 -3.02 -0.03
C ARG A 51 -7.51 -2.61 -1.06
N GLY A 52 -8.77 -2.84 -0.78
CA GLY A 52 -9.84 -2.48 -1.70
C GLY A 52 -10.06 -0.98 -1.80
N VAL A 53 -9.74 -0.24 -0.73
CA VAL A 53 -9.83 1.22 -0.72
C VAL A 53 -8.62 1.84 -1.40
N LEU A 54 -7.44 1.25 -1.20
CA LEU A 54 -6.21 1.77 -1.75
C LEU A 54 -6.12 1.57 -3.27
N PHE A 55 -6.67 0.48 -3.77
CA PHE A 55 -6.59 0.12 -5.19
C PHE A 55 -8.00 -0.03 -5.76
N GLU A 56 -8.55 1.07 -6.25
CA GLU A 56 -9.91 1.10 -6.79
C GLU A 56 -10.05 0.28 -8.07
N ASP A 57 -8.98 0.17 -8.84
CA ASP A 57 -8.98 -0.51 -10.13
C ASP A 57 -8.78 -2.02 -10.02
N GLY A 58 -8.61 -2.53 -8.82
CA GLY A 58 -8.42 -3.95 -8.60
C GLY A 58 -7.58 -4.20 -7.37
N HIS A 59 -7.72 -5.40 -6.82
CA HIS A 59 -6.97 -5.77 -5.63
C HIS A 59 -5.53 -6.13 -6.00
N PRO A 60 -4.55 -5.79 -5.16
CA PRO A 60 -3.19 -6.24 -5.37
C PRO A 60 -3.07 -7.74 -5.14
N THR A 61 -1.97 -8.32 -5.59
CA THR A 61 -1.73 -9.75 -5.47
C THR A 61 -1.16 -10.16 -4.11
N TRP A 62 -1.23 -9.30 -3.13
CA TRP A 62 -0.70 -9.57 -1.81
C TRP A 62 -1.40 -10.74 -1.13
N ARG A 63 -0.65 -11.50 -0.39
CA ARG A 63 -1.17 -12.52 0.51
C ARG A 63 -1.02 -12.02 1.94
N GLY A 64 -2.10 -12.09 2.68
CA GLY A 64 -2.13 -11.63 4.06
C GLY A 64 -1.46 -12.57 5.05
#